data_17776396900529911966e2dfb59ee526
#
_entry.id   17776396900529911966e2dfb59ee526
#
_cell.length_a   1.000
_cell.length_b   1.000
_cell.length_c   1.000
_cell.angle_alpha   90.00
_cell.angle_beta   90.00
_cell.angle_gamma   90.00
#
_symmetry.space_group_name_H-M   'P 1'
#
loop_
_entity.id
_entity.type
_entity.pdbx_description
1 polymer ?
#
loop_
_entity_poly.entity_id
_entity_poly.type
_entity_poly.pdbx_seq_one_letter_code
_entity_poly.pdbx_strand_id
1 'polypeptide(L)'
;MSKILICGGTGFVGSNIVKHIGSEHSVRVLTRDSNQKSKPNSNVEYVTGNLFDLSSLENAMKDCDVVINAAQFDNAPFENPRKNLTYEKVDAEGTENVVAAAKKSSIPRILYISGAGTSEEKREPWFRAKLRAEQAVKNSGMKWTIFRPSWIYGKEDRSLNRMVPMIRYSPFVFILGKNYRIQPVYIDDVAQIVALGVNNPICYGQIYQLGGPQRLTMKQILQTVAKVLHKPRIYISVPKSIAGIGFSIMEKVPGSVITRAALDFITMDIDIPDQEIKKVEKDFQIQFCTLEKGIRNYL
;
A
#
# COMPACT_ATOMS: atom_id res chain seq x y z
N MET A 1 1.47 25.15 9.04
CA MET A 1 2.46 24.09 8.74
C MET A 1 2.33 23.06 9.84
N SER A 2 2.04 21.79 9.53
CA SER A 2 1.89 20.72 10.54
C SER A 2 3.16 19.91 10.62
N LYS A 3 3.41 19.31 11.79
CA LYS A 3 4.48 18.30 11.98
C LYS A 3 3.86 16.91 11.88
N ILE A 4 4.33 16.10 10.96
CA ILE A 4 3.71 14.83 10.57
C ILE A 4 4.66 13.67 10.80
N LEU A 5 4.27 12.69 11.63
CA LEU A 5 4.97 11.42 11.70
C LEU A 5 4.46 10.46 10.63
N ILE A 6 5.37 9.84 9.88
CA ILE A 6 5.05 8.79 8.91
C ILE A 6 5.69 7.47 9.33
N CYS A 7 4.86 6.52 9.75
CA CYS A 7 5.25 5.13 9.95
C CYS A 7 5.23 4.41 8.60
N GLY A 8 6.32 3.70 8.26
CA GLY A 8 6.50 3.11 6.93
C GLY A 8 6.96 4.10 5.84
N GLY A 9 7.44 5.28 6.22
CA GLY A 9 7.89 6.33 5.30
C GLY A 9 9.15 5.98 4.46
N THR A 10 9.84 4.89 4.77
CA THR A 10 10.94 4.34 3.96
C THR A 10 10.48 3.31 2.92
N GLY A 11 9.22 2.86 2.99
CA GLY A 11 8.63 1.91 2.04
C GLY A 11 8.13 2.59 0.76
N PHE A 12 7.67 1.78 -0.20
CA PHE A 12 7.20 2.26 -1.51
C PHE A 12 6.11 3.34 -1.40
N VAL A 13 5.04 3.07 -0.67
CA VAL A 13 3.93 4.04 -0.53
C VAL A 13 4.35 5.22 0.33
N GLY A 14 4.93 4.94 1.51
CA GLY A 14 5.31 5.99 2.45
C GLY A 14 6.35 6.96 1.92
N SER A 15 7.36 6.50 1.16
CA SER A 15 8.39 7.38 0.60
C SER A 15 7.80 8.34 -0.46
N ASN A 16 6.80 7.91 -1.21
CA ASN A 16 6.10 8.78 -2.14
C ASN A 16 5.19 9.78 -1.41
N ILE A 17 4.55 9.38 -0.31
CA ILE A 17 3.82 10.30 0.56
C ILE A 17 4.79 11.36 1.13
N VAL A 18 5.98 10.96 1.62
CA VAL A 18 7.00 11.89 2.12
C VAL A 18 7.38 12.93 1.06
N LYS A 19 7.54 12.53 -0.21
CA LYS A 19 7.88 13.45 -1.31
C LYS A 19 6.78 14.51 -1.53
N HIS A 20 5.52 14.12 -1.47
CA HIS A 20 4.39 15.04 -1.69
C HIS A 20 4.15 15.99 -0.50
N ILE A 21 4.33 15.50 0.74
CA ILE A 21 4.06 16.28 1.96
C ILE A 21 5.24 17.18 2.34
N GLY A 22 6.47 16.76 2.07
CA GLY A 22 7.69 17.42 2.55
C GLY A 22 7.92 18.85 2.02
N SER A 23 7.20 19.27 0.98
CA SER A 23 7.26 20.66 0.48
C SER A 23 6.44 21.64 1.33
N GLU A 24 5.39 21.15 2.01
CA GLU A 24 4.40 22.00 2.71
C GLU A 24 4.39 21.82 4.22
N HIS A 25 4.96 20.72 4.70
CA HIS A 25 4.92 20.32 6.10
C HIS A 25 6.29 19.87 6.61
N SER A 26 6.49 19.87 7.93
CA SER A 26 7.61 19.21 8.58
C SER A 26 7.31 17.72 8.72
N VAL A 27 8.15 16.87 8.16
CA VAL A 27 7.94 15.41 8.14
C VAL A 27 8.96 14.71 9.01
N ARG A 28 8.47 13.86 9.89
CA ARG A 28 9.27 12.90 10.64
C ARG A 28 8.99 11.50 10.13
N VAL A 29 10.03 10.74 9.77
CA VAL A 29 9.92 9.36 9.28
C VAL A 29 10.41 8.41 10.35
N LEU A 30 9.56 7.49 10.80
CA LEU A 30 9.97 6.39 11.66
C LEU A 30 10.74 5.36 10.82
N THR A 31 11.97 5.04 11.22
CA THR A 31 12.82 4.06 10.55
C THR A 31 13.46 3.10 11.55
N ARG A 32 13.67 1.85 11.12
CA ARG A 32 14.45 0.85 11.90
C ARG A 32 15.96 0.98 11.67
N ASP A 33 16.35 1.71 10.63
CA ASP A 33 17.75 1.91 10.26
C ASP A 33 18.29 3.17 10.93
N SER A 34 19.18 2.98 11.91
CA SER A 34 19.85 4.06 12.63
C SER A 34 20.85 4.86 11.77
N ASN A 35 21.25 4.32 10.62
CA ASN A 35 22.15 5.01 9.69
C ASN A 35 21.41 5.95 8.73
N GLN A 36 20.09 5.89 8.70
CA GLN A 36 19.30 6.81 7.90
C GLN A 36 19.38 8.22 8.49
N LYS A 37 19.99 9.15 7.77
CA LYS A 37 20.19 10.53 8.24
C LYS A 37 19.34 11.50 7.44
N SER A 38 18.84 12.53 8.12
CA SER A 38 18.19 13.66 7.48
C SER A 38 19.18 14.43 6.61
N LYS A 39 18.73 14.86 5.43
CA LYS A 39 19.56 15.73 4.58
C LYS A 39 19.60 17.14 5.19
N PRO A 40 20.74 17.84 5.16
CA PRO A 40 20.79 19.24 5.54
C PRO A 40 19.73 20.07 4.78
N ASN A 41 19.08 21.00 5.46
CA ASN A 41 18.01 21.86 4.92
C ASN A 41 16.79 21.10 4.34
N SER A 42 16.56 19.88 4.78
CA SER A 42 15.37 19.10 4.42
C SER A 42 14.29 19.25 5.50
N ASN A 43 13.04 19.41 5.09
CA ASN A 43 11.89 19.33 6.00
C ASN A 43 11.60 17.91 6.48
N VAL A 44 12.48 16.95 6.18
CA VAL A 44 12.33 15.52 6.52
C VAL A 44 13.37 15.12 7.55
N GLU A 45 12.91 14.73 8.72
CA GLU A 45 13.69 14.17 9.84
C GLU A 45 13.50 12.64 9.88
N TYR A 46 14.58 11.88 10.09
CA TYR A 46 14.50 10.43 10.34
C TYR A 46 14.76 10.14 11.80
N VAL A 47 13.84 9.39 12.43
CA VAL A 47 13.91 8.99 13.83
C VAL A 47 13.90 7.48 13.93
N THR A 48 14.89 6.93 14.64
CA THR A 48 14.99 5.49 14.85
C THR A 48 13.90 5.01 15.80
N GLY A 49 13.18 3.97 15.42
CA GLY A 49 12.15 3.36 16.23
C GLY A 49 11.49 2.16 15.55
N ASN A 50 10.61 1.50 16.29
CA ASN A 50 9.96 0.28 15.87
C ASN A 50 8.46 0.32 16.23
N LEU A 51 7.61 -0.22 15.37
CA LEU A 51 6.16 -0.34 15.61
C LEU A 51 5.80 -1.20 16.83
N PHE A 52 6.72 -2.02 17.30
CA PHE A 52 6.54 -2.91 18.47
C PHE A 52 7.20 -2.39 19.76
N ASP A 53 7.74 -1.18 19.71
CA ASP A 53 8.29 -0.47 20.87
C ASP A 53 7.52 0.83 21.07
N LEU A 54 6.58 0.80 22.02
CA LEU A 54 5.71 1.93 22.34
C LEU A 54 6.51 3.16 22.76
N SER A 55 7.62 3.00 23.49
CA SER A 55 8.44 4.12 23.93
C SER A 55 9.12 4.81 22.77
N SER A 56 9.60 4.06 21.77
CA SER A 56 10.15 4.64 20.54
C SER A 56 9.09 5.35 19.71
N LEU A 57 7.85 4.81 19.65
CA LEU A 57 6.73 5.46 18.98
C LEU A 57 6.34 6.78 19.66
N GLU A 58 6.19 6.78 21.00
CA GLU A 58 5.90 7.99 21.78
C GLU A 58 6.98 9.07 21.57
N ASN A 59 8.25 8.68 21.60
CA ASN A 59 9.35 9.60 21.30
C ASN A 59 9.29 10.16 19.87
N ALA A 60 8.96 9.34 18.89
CA ALA A 60 8.80 9.77 17.51
C ALA A 60 7.59 10.71 17.32
N MET A 61 6.57 10.59 18.17
CA MET A 61 5.34 11.39 18.11
C MET A 61 5.43 12.75 18.83
N LYS A 62 6.52 13.04 19.55
CA LYS A 62 6.68 14.32 20.25
C LYS A 62 6.52 15.49 19.29
N ASP A 63 5.66 16.45 19.67
CA ASP A 63 5.34 17.66 18.91
C ASP A 63 4.75 17.41 17.50
N CYS A 64 4.22 16.22 17.25
CA CYS A 64 3.53 15.94 16.00
C CYS A 64 2.03 16.26 16.10
N ASP A 65 1.49 16.80 15.01
CA ASP A 65 0.05 17.10 14.86
C ASP A 65 -0.70 15.96 14.21
N VAL A 66 -0.01 15.18 13.37
CA VAL A 66 -0.61 14.15 12.53
C VAL A 66 0.28 12.91 12.49
N VAL A 67 -0.35 11.74 12.53
CA VAL A 67 0.32 10.46 12.22
C VAL A 67 -0.25 9.87 10.93
N ILE A 68 0.63 9.46 10.03
CA ILE A 68 0.28 8.67 8.84
C ILE A 68 0.87 7.28 9.02
N ASN A 69 0.02 6.26 9.06
CA ASN A 69 0.48 4.89 9.09
C ASN A 69 0.34 4.22 7.72
N ALA A 70 1.47 4.11 7.02
CA ALA A 70 1.63 3.40 5.75
C ALA A 70 2.54 2.17 5.89
N ALA A 71 2.70 1.66 7.12
CA ALA A 71 3.55 0.52 7.39
C ALA A 71 2.93 -0.77 6.87
N GLN A 72 3.75 -1.58 6.21
CA GLN A 72 3.47 -2.94 5.78
C GLN A 72 4.76 -3.74 5.84
N PHE A 73 4.68 -5.06 6.00
CA PHE A 73 5.89 -5.88 5.98
C PHE A 73 6.47 -6.02 4.58
N ASP A 74 7.79 -6.18 4.53
CA ASP A 74 8.52 -6.37 3.28
C ASP A 74 8.11 -7.66 2.58
N ASN A 75 8.01 -7.59 1.24
CA ASN A 75 7.70 -8.72 0.37
C ASN A 75 6.26 -9.25 0.44
N ALA A 76 5.29 -8.45 0.95
CA ALA A 76 3.88 -8.80 0.79
C ALA A 76 3.55 -9.16 -0.67
N PRO A 77 2.72 -10.18 -0.93
CA PRO A 77 1.89 -10.94 -0.01
C PRO A 77 2.55 -12.19 0.63
N PHE A 78 3.85 -12.36 0.50
CA PHE A 78 4.58 -13.54 0.98
C PHE A 78 4.97 -13.36 2.45
N GLU A 79 4.15 -13.87 3.36
CA GLU A 79 4.39 -13.81 4.80
C GLU A 79 5.60 -14.65 5.23
N ASN A 80 6.33 -14.18 6.24
CA ASN A 80 7.42 -14.93 6.88
C ASN A 80 7.24 -14.91 8.41
N PRO A 81 6.48 -15.86 8.98
CA PRO A 81 6.21 -15.91 10.42
C PRO A 81 7.48 -16.03 11.28
N ARG A 82 8.52 -16.70 10.78
CA ARG A 82 9.80 -16.84 11.51
C ARG A 82 10.50 -15.49 11.74
N LYS A 83 10.22 -14.50 10.90
CA LYS A 83 10.75 -13.14 11.01
C LYS A 83 9.72 -12.14 11.52
N ASN A 84 8.57 -12.59 12.00
CA ASN A 84 7.43 -11.74 12.38
C ASN A 84 6.95 -10.81 11.25
N LEU A 85 7.13 -11.23 9.99
CA LEU A 85 6.67 -10.50 8.81
C LEU A 85 5.34 -11.10 8.34
N THR A 86 4.27 -10.77 9.04
CA THR A 86 2.91 -11.24 8.75
C THR A 86 1.93 -10.07 8.78
N TYR A 87 0.79 -10.24 8.13
CA TYR A 87 -0.30 -9.27 8.18
C TYR A 87 -0.78 -9.04 9.62
N GLU A 88 -0.96 -10.11 10.38
CA GLU A 88 -1.39 -10.02 11.78
C GLU A 88 -0.41 -9.21 12.62
N LYS A 89 0.90 -9.47 12.48
CA LYS A 89 1.91 -8.81 13.30
C LYS A 89 2.13 -7.35 12.87
N VAL A 90 2.33 -7.08 11.58
CA VAL A 90 2.74 -5.74 11.12
C VAL A 90 1.53 -4.86 10.85
N ASP A 91 0.52 -5.37 10.13
CA ASP A 91 -0.63 -4.54 9.74
C ASP A 91 -1.62 -4.37 10.89
N ALA A 92 -1.97 -5.44 11.64
CA ALA A 92 -2.90 -5.32 12.75
C ALA A 92 -2.21 -4.82 14.02
N GLU A 93 -1.37 -5.62 14.67
CA GLU A 93 -0.72 -5.27 15.95
C GLU A 93 0.14 -4.01 15.85
N GLY A 94 0.92 -3.87 14.75
CA GLY A 94 1.71 -2.66 14.51
C GLY A 94 0.84 -1.40 14.45
N THR A 95 -0.35 -1.46 13.82
CA THR A 95 -1.28 -0.33 13.76
C THR A 95 -1.91 -0.05 15.13
N GLU A 96 -2.28 -1.09 15.88
CA GLU A 96 -2.79 -0.91 17.25
C GLU A 96 -1.78 -0.19 18.15
N ASN A 97 -0.49 -0.54 18.04
CA ASN A 97 0.57 0.12 18.77
C ASN A 97 0.74 1.60 18.35
N VAL A 98 0.66 1.88 17.05
CA VAL A 98 0.68 3.27 16.55
C VAL A 98 -0.50 4.06 17.12
N VAL A 99 -1.71 3.50 17.12
CA VAL A 99 -2.90 4.14 17.69
C VAL A 99 -2.74 4.36 19.20
N ALA A 100 -2.23 3.37 19.94
CA ALA A 100 -2.02 3.48 21.38
C ALA A 100 -1.01 4.60 21.73
N ALA A 101 0.12 4.63 21.03
CA ALA A 101 1.14 5.67 21.22
C ALA A 101 0.59 7.06 20.81
N ALA A 102 -0.17 7.17 19.72
CA ALA A 102 -0.78 8.41 19.27
C ALA A 102 -1.80 8.97 20.30
N LYS A 103 -2.62 8.10 20.89
CA LYS A 103 -3.54 8.50 21.99
C LYS A 103 -2.76 9.02 23.20
N LYS A 104 -1.74 8.31 23.64
CA LYS A 104 -0.89 8.70 24.78
C LYS A 104 -0.16 10.03 24.53
N SER A 105 0.25 10.26 23.28
CA SER A 105 0.90 11.51 22.84
C SER A 105 -0.09 12.63 22.49
N SER A 106 -1.39 12.42 22.73
CA SER A 106 -2.47 13.38 22.43
C SER A 106 -2.50 13.86 20.97
N ILE A 107 -2.13 13.01 20.02
CA ILE A 107 -2.18 13.32 18.60
C ILE A 107 -3.64 13.50 18.14
N PRO A 108 -4.02 14.64 17.53
CA PRO A 108 -5.41 14.89 17.17
C PRO A 108 -5.86 14.21 15.87
N ARG A 109 -4.92 13.77 15.01
CA ARG A 109 -5.20 13.33 13.65
C ARG A 109 -4.42 12.08 13.25
N ILE A 110 -5.11 11.09 12.66
CA ILE A 110 -4.49 9.89 12.10
C ILE A 110 -5.01 9.59 10.69
N LEU A 111 -4.10 9.29 9.76
CA LEU A 111 -4.39 8.73 8.44
C LEU A 111 -3.83 7.31 8.37
N TYR A 112 -4.62 6.39 7.83
CA TYR A 112 -4.22 4.99 7.71
C TYR A 112 -4.34 4.50 6.28
N ILE A 113 -3.29 3.82 5.79
CA ILE A 113 -3.28 3.17 4.48
C ILE A 113 -3.68 1.70 4.67
N SER A 114 -4.93 1.43 4.40
CA SER A 114 -5.52 0.09 4.43
C SER A 114 -5.40 -0.60 3.06
N GLY A 115 -6.42 -1.30 2.61
CA GLY A 115 -6.47 -1.92 1.29
C GLY A 115 -7.90 -2.11 0.79
N ALA A 116 -8.08 -2.00 -0.51
CA ALA A 116 -9.39 -2.19 -1.15
C ALA A 116 -9.94 -3.59 -0.90
N GLY A 117 -11.26 -3.69 -0.75
CA GLY A 117 -11.96 -4.94 -0.47
C GLY A 117 -11.99 -5.34 1.02
N THR A 118 -11.38 -4.57 1.93
CA THR A 118 -11.49 -4.82 3.37
C THR A 118 -12.94 -4.76 3.83
N SER A 119 -13.46 -5.87 4.36
CA SER A 119 -14.83 -5.99 4.87
C SER A 119 -14.93 -7.07 5.94
N GLU A 120 -16.01 -7.06 6.73
CA GLU A 120 -16.28 -8.06 7.78
C GLU A 120 -16.58 -9.46 7.22
N GLU A 121 -17.00 -9.54 5.96
CA GLU A 121 -17.33 -10.80 5.29
C GLU A 121 -16.09 -11.59 4.86
N LYS A 122 -14.95 -10.91 4.69
CA LYS A 122 -13.71 -11.49 4.22
C LYS A 122 -12.97 -12.22 5.33
N ARG A 123 -12.52 -13.46 5.03
CA ARG A 123 -11.88 -14.37 6.00
C ARG A 123 -10.37 -14.49 5.84
N GLU A 124 -9.84 -14.08 4.69
CA GLU A 124 -8.43 -14.17 4.38
C GLU A 124 -7.58 -13.36 5.37
N PRO A 125 -6.38 -13.82 5.74
CA PRO A 125 -5.54 -13.19 6.79
C PRO A 125 -5.31 -11.70 6.55
N TRP A 126 -5.09 -11.30 5.29
CA TRP A 126 -4.86 -9.91 4.92
C TRP A 126 -6.06 -9.01 5.26
N PHE A 127 -7.28 -9.41 4.87
CA PHE A 127 -8.47 -8.62 5.14
C PHE A 127 -8.78 -8.54 6.64
N ARG A 128 -8.59 -9.64 7.36
CA ARG A 128 -8.79 -9.67 8.81
C ARG A 128 -7.85 -8.71 9.53
N ALA A 129 -6.57 -8.75 9.17
CA ALA A 129 -5.57 -7.85 9.75
C ALA A 129 -5.86 -6.38 9.43
N LYS A 130 -6.20 -6.07 8.16
CA LYS A 130 -6.59 -4.72 7.75
C LYS A 130 -7.86 -4.25 8.46
N LEU A 131 -8.88 -5.10 8.58
CA LEU A 131 -10.11 -4.77 9.30
C LEU A 131 -9.86 -4.47 10.78
N ARG A 132 -9.05 -5.30 11.44
CA ARG A 132 -8.65 -5.10 12.84
C ARG A 132 -7.91 -3.76 13.02
N ALA A 133 -6.99 -3.46 12.14
CA ALA A 133 -6.28 -2.17 12.13
C ALA A 133 -7.24 -0.98 11.92
N GLU A 134 -8.17 -1.09 10.97
CA GLU A 134 -9.19 -0.05 10.74
C GLU A 134 -10.09 0.16 11.96
N GLN A 135 -10.49 -0.92 12.66
CA GLN A 135 -11.28 -0.82 13.88
C GLN A 135 -10.51 -0.08 14.98
N ALA A 136 -9.21 -0.37 15.15
CA ALA A 136 -8.37 0.36 16.09
C ALA A 136 -8.30 1.86 15.76
N VAL A 137 -8.14 2.21 14.47
CA VAL A 137 -8.12 3.60 13.99
C VAL A 137 -9.46 4.29 14.22
N LYS A 138 -10.57 3.67 13.87
CA LYS A 138 -11.93 4.21 14.07
C LYS A 138 -12.25 4.48 15.55
N ASN A 139 -11.81 3.56 16.42
CA ASN A 139 -12.05 3.62 17.86
C ASN A 139 -10.98 4.45 18.60
N SER A 140 -10.09 5.13 17.87
CA SER A 140 -8.99 5.89 18.45
C SER A 140 -9.43 7.14 19.22
N GLY A 141 -10.59 7.71 18.89
CA GLY A 141 -11.02 9.03 19.37
C GLY A 141 -10.37 10.21 18.62
N MET A 142 -9.42 9.95 17.72
CA MET A 142 -8.79 10.96 16.88
C MET A 142 -9.67 11.30 15.66
N LYS A 143 -9.40 12.44 15.02
CA LYS A 143 -9.88 12.69 13.66
C LYS A 143 -9.17 11.73 12.72
N TRP A 144 -9.84 10.71 12.22
CA TRP A 144 -9.23 9.69 11.39
C TRP A 144 -9.66 9.79 9.92
N THR A 145 -8.82 9.27 9.01
CA THR A 145 -9.18 8.97 7.63
C THR A 145 -8.51 7.65 7.24
N ILE A 146 -9.24 6.79 6.55
CA ILE A 146 -8.75 5.51 6.05
C ILE A 146 -8.76 5.54 4.54
N PHE A 147 -7.61 5.29 3.93
CA PHE A 147 -7.48 5.11 2.49
C PHE A 147 -7.33 3.62 2.18
N ARG A 148 -8.16 3.11 1.28
CA ARG A 148 -8.16 1.73 0.82
C ARG A 148 -7.72 1.66 -0.65
N PRO A 149 -6.42 1.73 -0.94
CA PRO A 149 -5.94 1.59 -2.29
C PRO A 149 -6.13 0.17 -2.80
N SER A 150 -6.44 0.06 -4.09
CA SER A 150 -6.34 -1.17 -4.86
C SER A 150 -4.85 -1.48 -5.13
N TRP A 151 -4.53 -2.22 -6.18
CA TRP A 151 -3.15 -2.52 -6.51
C TRP A 151 -2.38 -1.27 -6.94
N ILE A 152 -1.44 -0.83 -6.10
CA ILE A 152 -0.64 0.36 -6.35
C ILE A 152 0.53 -0.01 -7.26
N TYR A 153 0.73 0.75 -8.34
CA TYR A 153 1.86 0.59 -9.25
C TYR A 153 2.66 1.89 -9.42
N GLY A 154 3.94 1.76 -9.80
CA GLY A 154 4.85 2.89 -10.03
C GLY A 154 6.30 2.47 -10.16
N LYS A 155 7.23 3.44 -10.21
CA LYS A 155 8.65 3.21 -10.47
C LYS A 155 9.30 2.21 -9.49
N GLU A 156 8.94 2.27 -8.22
CA GLU A 156 9.55 1.48 -7.14
C GLU A 156 8.66 0.28 -6.73
N ASP A 157 7.52 0.07 -7.42
CA ASP A 157 6.66 -1.09 -7.20
C ASP A 157 7.39 -2.38 -7.53
N ARG A 158 7.31 -3.34 -6.61
CA ARG A 158 7.93 -4.65 -6.79
C ARG A 158 7.06 -5.65 -7.54
N SER A 159 5.74 -5.41 -7.62
CA SER A 159 4.79 -6.38 -8.21
C SER A 159 4.81 -6.31 -9.73
N LEU A 160 4.45 -5.17 -10.32
CA LEU A 160 4.44 -4.98 -11.77
C LEU A 160 5.86 -5.01 -12.35
N ASN A 161 6.81 -4.34 -11.69
CA ASN A 161 8.17 -4.22 -12.19
C ASN A 161 8.92 -5.55 -12.24
N ARG A 162 8.56 -6.56 -11.41
CA ARG A 162 9.09 -7.93 -11.54
C ARG A 162 8.63 -8.63 -12.81
N MET A 163 7.51 -8.22 -13.40
CA MET A 163 6.98 -8.79 -14.64
C MET A 163 7.55 -8.09 -15.89
N VAL A 164 8.06 -6.88 -15.76
CA VAL A 164 8.64 -6.09 -16.88
C VAL A 164 9.79 -6.83 -17.59
N PRO A 165 10.75 -7.48 -16.91
CA PRO A 165 11.79 -8.26 -17.58
C PRO A 165 11.25 -9.39 -18.46
N MET A 166 10.17 -10.08 -18.02
CA MET A 166 9.52 -11.11 -18.83
C MET A 166 8.99 -10.51 -20.13
N ILE A 167 8.37 -9.32 -20.08
CA ILE A 167 7.90 -8.61 -21.28
C ILE A 167 9.08 -8.13 -22.14
N ARG A 168 10.19 -7.70 -21.52
CA ARG A 168 11.33 -7.15 -22.23
C ARG A 168 12.15 -8.20 -22.98
N TYR A 169 12.30 -9.40 -22.40
CA TYR A 169 13.27 -10.38 -22.87
C TYR A 169 12.65 -11.71 -23.35
N SER A 170 11.41 -12.06 -22.97
CA SER A 170 10.75 -13.31 -23.40
C SER A 170 9.66 -13.05 -24.44
N PRO A 171 9.55 -13.84 -25.51
CA PRO A 171 8.41 -13.78 -26.44
C PRO A 171 7.10 -14.25 -25.79
N PHE A 172 7.19 -15.01 -24.71
CA PHE A 172 6.04 -15.57 -24.00
C PHE A 172 5.85 -14.90 -22.64
N VAL A 173 4.61 -14.58 -22.30
CA VAL A 173 4.20 -13.99 -21.02
C VAL A 173 3.19 -14.91 -20.37
N PHE A 174 3.55 -15.45 -19.20
CA PHE A 174 2.68 -16.33 -18.44
C PHE A 174 1.81 -15.52 -17.47
N ILE A 175 0.51 -15.80 -17.46
CA ILE A 175 -0.49 -15.10 -16.65
C ILE A 175 -1.17 -16.11 -15.75
N LEU A 176 -1.19 -15.84 -14.44
CA LEU A 176 -1.94 -16.64 -13.47
C LEU A 176 -3.42 -16.28 -13.54
N GLY A 177 -4.25 -17.29 -13.86
CA GLY A 177 -5.69 -17.09 -14.02
C GLY A 177 -6.08 -16.27 -15.26
N LYS A 178 -7.35 -16.31 -15.63
CA LYS A 178 -7.79 -15.72 -16.90
C LYS A 178 -8.59 -14.42 -16.76
N ASN A 179 -9.37 -14.30 -15.70
CA ASN A 179 -10.46 -13.31 -15.63
C ASN A 179 -10.46 -12.40 -14.40
N TYR A 180 -9.46 -12.48 -13.52
CA TYR A 180 -9.39 -11.60 -12.36
C TYR A 180 -9.23 -10.15 -12.79
N ARG A 181 -10.08 -9.29 -12.28
CA ARG A 181 -10.04 -7.86 -12.56
C ARG A 181 -9.45 -7.11 -11.40
N ILE A 182 -8.58 -6.19 -11.72
CA ILE A 182 -7.90 -5.31 -10.77
C ILE A 182 -8.13 -3.88 -11.27
N GLN A 183 -8.17 -2.94 -10.36
CA GLN A 183 -8.29 -1.52 -10.66
C GLN A 183 -7.00 -0.82 -10.23
N PRO A 184 -5.90 -0.94 -11.02
CA PRO A 184 -4.58 -0.45 -10.62
C PRO A 184 -4.60 1.07 -10.44
N VAL A 185 -4.00 1.55 -9.35
CA VAL A 185 -3.90 2.97 -9.02
C VAL A 185 -2.44 3.42 -9.04
N TYR A 186 -2.17 4.58 -9.64
CA TYR A 186 -0.83 5.12 -9.74
C TYR A 186 -0.35 5.67 -8.40
N ILE A 187 0.90 5.42 -8.06
CA ILE A 187 1.46 5.77 -6.75
C ILE A 187 1.40 7.28 -6.46
N ASP A 188 1.62 8.13 -7.48
CA ASP A 188 1.57 9.58 -7.28
C ASP A 188 0.15 10.05 -6.95
N ASP A 189 -0.90 9.45 -7.56
CA ASP A 189 -2.29 9.76 -7.24
C ASP A 189 -2.57 9.42 -5.76
N VAL A 190 -2.13 8.23 -5.31
CA VAL A 190 -2.29 7.82 -3.90
C VAL A 190 -1.57 8.78 -2.96
N ALA A 191 -0.32 9.12 -3.26
CA ALA A 191 0.49 10.00 -2.43
C ALA A 191 -0.09 11.41 -2.38
N GLN A 192 -0.56 11.95 -3.50
CA GLN A 192 -1.22 13.23 -3.60
C GLN A 192 -2.52 13.28 -2.78
N ILE A 193 -3.37 12.25 -2.92
CA ILE A 193 -4.64 12.17 -2.15
C ILE A 193 -4.35 12.14 -0.65
N VAL A 194 -3.38 11.36 -0.20
CA VAL A 194 -3.00 11.28 1.21
C VAL A 194 -2.47 12.63 1.70
N ALA A 195 -1.64 13.31 0.91
CA ALA A 195 -1.13 14.64 1.24
C ALA A 195 -2.26 15.68 1.38
N LEU A 196 -3.18 15.72 0.41
CA LEU A 196 -4.37 16.59 0.45
C LEU A 196 -5.30 16.27 1.63
N GLY A 197 -5.30 15.01 2.09
CA GLY A 197 -6.11 14.56 3.22
C GLY A 197 -5.58 14.95 4.61
N VAL A 198 -4.35 15.43 4.73
CA VAL A 198 -3.71 15.73 6.02
C VAL A 198 -4.55 16.71 6.85
N ASN A 199 -4.85 17.87 6.29
CA ASN A 199 -5.56 18.96 6.97
C ASN A 199 -6.96 19.23 6.37
N ASN A 200 -7.51 18.31 5.57
CA ASN A 200 -8.80 18.50 4.93
C ASN A 200 -9.95 17.97 5.80
N PRO A 201 -10.81 18.84 6.35
CA PRO A 201 -11.91 18.43 7.22
C PRO A 201 -12.95 17.51 6.55
N ILE A 202 -13.12 17.57 5.23
CA ILE A 202 -14.05 16.73 4.48
C ILE A 202 -13.72 15.23 4.62
N CYS A 203 -12.45 14.92 4.92
CA CYS A 203 -11.96 13.54 5.05
C CYS A 203 -12.13 12.97 6.47
N TYR A 204 -12.53 13.78 7.45
CA TYR A 204 -12.60 13.30 8.85
C TYR A 204 -13.71 12.28 9.01
N GLY A 205 -13.37 11.14 9.61
CA GLY A 205 -14.29 10.02 9.79
C GLY A 205 -14.67 9.31 8.50
N GLN A 206 -13.89 9.48 7.41
CA GLN A 206 -14.19 8.93 6.10
C GLN A 206 -13.27 7.76 5.73
N ILE A 207 -13.82 6.86 4.93
CA ILE A 207 -13.09 5.81 4.22
C ILE A 207 -13.14 6.13 2.74
N TYR A 208 -12.00 6.08 2.07
CA TYR A 208 -11.88 6.30 0.63
C TYR A 208 -11.30 5.08 -0.07
N GLN A 209 -12.04 4.55 -1.03
CA GLN A 209 -11.55 3.49 -1.92
C GLN A 209 -10.73 4.14 -3.06
N LEU A 210 -9.46 3.78 -3.19
CA LEU A 210 -8.58 4.37 -4.20
C LEU A 210 -8.30 3.35 -5.30
N GLY A 211 -8.98 3.48 -6.42
CA GLY A 211 -8.73 2.72 -7.64
C GLY A 211 -8.44 3.63 -8.81
N GLY A 212 -7.64 3.16 -9.77
CA GLY A 212 -7.49 3.90 -11.01
C GLY A 212 -8.79 3.88 -11.84
N PRO A 213 -8.83 4.63 -12.97
CA PRO A 213 -10.06 4.79 -13.75
C PRO A 213 -10.42 3.55 -14.58
N GLN A 214 -9.61 2.51 -14.57
CA GLN A 214 -9.77 1.35 -15.44
C GLN A 214 -9.79 0.05 -14.67
N ARG A 215 -10.80 -0.80 -14.90
CA ARG A 215 -10.88 -2.18 -14.42
C ARG A 215 -10.27 -3.11 -15.45
N LEU A 216 -9.12 -3.69 -15.15
CA LEU A 216 -8.32 -4.43 -16.10
C LEU A 216 -8.01 -5.84 -15.59
N THR A 217 -7.98 -6.78 -16.52
CA THR A 217 -7.39 -8.11 -16.25
C THR A 217 -5.86 -8.00 -16.23
N MET A 218 -5.18 -8.93 -15.58
CA MET A 218 -3.71 -9.01 -15.61
C MET A 218 -3.18 -9.06 -17.04
N LYS A 219 -3.89 -9.73 -17.96
CA LYS A 219 -3.53 -9.74 -19.39
C LYS A 219 -3.53 -8.34 -19.98
N GLN A 220 -4.59 -7.56 -19.75
CA GLN A 220 -4.70 -6.20 -20.27
C GLN A 220 -3.62 -5.27 -19.67
N ILE A 221 -3.30 -5.44 -18.37
CA ILE A 221 -2.23 -4.70 -17.72
C ILE A 221 -0.88 -4.99 -18.40
N LEU A 222 -0.54 -6.27 -18.59
CA LEU A 222 0.72 -6.66 -19.22
C LEU A 222 0.76 -6.32 -20.72
N GLN A 223 -0.38 -6.31 -21.42
CA GLN A 223 -0.50 -5.80 -22.78
C GLN A 223 -0.22 -4.29 -22.84
N THR A 224 -0.68 -3.51 -21.85
CA THR A 224 -0.37 -2.08 -21.76
C THR A 224 1.12 -1.85 -21.54
N VAL A 225 1.78 -2.64 -20.67
CA VAL A 225 3.24 -2.59 -20.51
C VAL A 225 3.96 -2.93 -21.81
N ALA A 226 3.53 -3.99 -22.50
CA ALA A 226 4.12 -4.41 -23.79
C ALA A 226 3.95 -3.34 -24.88
N LYS A 227 2.80 -2.66 -24.91
CA LYS A 227 2.55 -1.53 -25.81
C LYS A 227 3.51 -0.37 -25.55
N VAL A 228 3.69 0.02 -24.28
CA VAL A 228 4.60 1.11 -23.90
C VAL A 228 6.06 0.76 -24.22
N LEU A 229 6.46 -0.49 -24.05
CA LEU A 229 7.80 -0.97 -24.38
C LEU A 229 8.00 -1.26 -25.88
N HIS A 230 6.97 -1.12 -26.70
CA HIS A 230 6.98 -1.49 -28.14
C HIS A 230 7.40 -2.96 -28.38
N LYS A 231 6.93 -3.88 -27.52
CA LYS A 231 7.29 -5.30 -27.54
C LYS A 231 6.04 -6.18 -27.63
N PRO A 232 5.56 -6.56 -28.84
CA PRO A 232 4.44 -7.50 -28.95
C PRO A 232 4.82 -8.84 -28.35
N ARG A 233 3.86 -9.48 -27.61
CA ARG A 233 4.10 -10.73 -26.85
C ARG A 233 2.96 -11.71 -27.04
N ILE A 234 3.27 -12.99 -26.86
CA ILE A 234 2.31 -14.09 -26.82
C ILE A 234 1.95 -14.33 -25.35
N TYR A 235 0.66 -14.31 -25.03
CA TYR A 235 0.17 -14.44 -23.67
C TYR A 235 -0.38 -15.83 -23.43
N ILE A 236 0.16 -16.54 -22.44
CA ILE A 236 -0.24 -17.90 -22.06
C ILE A 236 -0.88 -17.84 -20.67
N SER A 237 -2.17 -18.17 -20.60
CA SER A 237 -2.88 -18.23 -19.32
C SER A 237 -2.63 -19.57 -18.64
N VAL A 238 -2.13 -19.55 -17.41
CA VAL A 238 -1.98 -20.72 -16.55
C VAL A 238 -3.22 -20.81 -15.65
N PRO A 239 -4.01 -21.89 -15.73
CA PRO A 239 -5.16 -22.07 -14.85
C PRO A 239 -4.76 -22.05 -13.36
N LYS A 240 -5.60 -21.45 -12.51
CA LYS A 240 -5.35 -21.37 -11.06
C LYS A 240 -5.13 -22.76 -10.43
N SER A 241 -5.83 -23.79 -10.92
CA SER A 241 -5.68 -25.16 -10.48
C SER A 241 -4.25 -25.70 -10.69
N ILE A 242 -3.67 -25.43 -11.88
CA ILE A 242 -2.29 -25.86 -12.20
C ILE A 242 -1.28 -25.06 -11.37
N ALA A 243 -1.45 -23.72 -11.30
CA ALA A 243 -0.62 -22.88 -10.46
C ALA A 243 -0.71 -23.31 -8.98
N GLY A 244 -1.91 -23.67 -8.50
CA GLY A 244 -2.16 -24.14 -7.14
C GLY A 244 -1.37 -25.39 -6.76
N ILE A 245 -1.15 -26.31 -7.71
CA ILE A 245 -0.29 -27.48 -7.49
C ILE A 245 1.15 -27.03 -7.21
N GLY A 246 1.70 -26.16 -8.06
CA GLY A 246 3.05 -25.63 -7.88
C GLY A 246 3.22 -24.88 -6.55
N PHE A 247 2.27 -24.03 -6.19
CA PHE A 247 2.29 -23.30 -4.92
C PHE A 247 2.18 -24.26 -3.71
N SER A 248 1.35 -25.30 -3.79
CA SER A 248 1.22 -26.32 -2.72
C SER A 248 2.49 -27.16 -2.54
N ILE A 249 3.23 -27.41 -3.61
CA ILE A 249 4.54 -28.08 -3.54
C ILE A 249 5.57 -27.15 -2.89
N MET A 250 5.63 -25.91 -3.35
CA MET A 250 6.55 -24.90 -2.81
C MET A 250 6.30 -24.60 -1.33
N GLU A 251 5.05 -24.60 -0.89
CA GLU A 251 4.67 -24.38 0.52
C GLU A 251 5.27 -25.45 1.46
N LYS A 252 5.52 -26.66 0.97
CA LYS A 252 6.14 -27.75 1.73
C LYS A 252 7.67 -27.64 1.81
N VAL A 253 8.28 -26.78 1.01
CA VAL A 253 9.74 -26.59 1.03
C VAL A 253 10.13 -25.78 2.27
N PRO A 254 11.04 -26.28 3.14
CA PRO A 254 11.45 -25.56 4.32
C PRO A 254 12.01 -24.17 3.99
N GLY A 255 11.46 -23.14 4.63
CA GLY A 255 11.87 -21.74 4.41
C GLY A 255 11.21 -21.05 3.21
N SER A 256 10.39 -21.74 2.42
CA SER A 256 9.59 -21.11 1.37
C SER A 256 8.58 -20.13 1.98
N VAL A 257 8.42 -18.99 1.32
CA VAL A 257 7.36 -18.00 1.61
C VAL A 257 6.24 -18.09 0.58
N ILE A 258 6.37 -18.98 -0.41
CA ILE A 258 5.37 -19.21 -1.47
C ILE A 258 4.29 -20.12 -0.90
N THR A 259 3.11 -19.56 -0.64
CA THR A 259 1.98 -20.26 -0.03
C THR A 259 0.75 -20.18 -0.91
N ARG A 260 -0.20 -21.07 -0.70
CA ARG A 260 -1.48 -21.04 -1.39
C ARG A 260 -2.26 -19.76 -1.07
N ALA A 261 -2.15 -19.24 0.14
CA ALA A 261 -2.73 -17.95 0.53
C ALA A 261 -2.19 -16.79 -0.31
N ALA A 262 -0.89 -16.81 -0.66
CA ALA A 262 -0.32 -15.80 -1.56
C ALA A 262 -0.89 -15.91 -2.99
N LEU A 263 -1.12 -17.14 -3.50
CA LEU A 263 -1.79 -17.34 -4.79
C LEU A 263 -3.22 -16.79 -4.77
N ASP A 264 -3.97 -17.05 -3.71
CA ASP A 264 -5.34 -16.56 -3.55
C ASP A 264 -5.37 -15.02 -3.53
N PHE A 265 -4.43 -14.39 -2.82
CA PHE A 265 -4.29 -12.94 -2.81
C PHE A 265 -3.99 -12.36 -4.21
N ILE A 266 -3.04 -12.97 -4.95
CA ILE A 266 -2.62 -12.50 -6.29
C ILE A 266 -3.75 -12.66 -7.32
N THR A 267 -4.64 -13.64 -7.11
CA THR A 267 -5.74 -13.95 -8.05
C THR A 267 -7.11 -13.45 -7.56
N MET A 268 -7.12 -12.46 -6.69
CA MET A 268 -8.35 -11.90 -6.13
C MET A 268 -8.92 -10.81 -7.04
N ASP A 269 -10.23 -10.82 -7.22
CA ASP A 269 -10.96 -9.69 -7.81
C ASP A 269 -11.05 -8.54 -6.81
N ILE A 270 -10.67 -7.36 -7.25
CA ILE A 270 -10.87 -6.11 -6.51
C ILE A 270 -11.66 -5.19 -7.40
N ASP A 271 -12.95 -5.02 -7.08
CA ASP A 271 -13.87 -4.14 -7.78
C ASP A 271 -14.27 -2.97 -6.87
N ILE A 272 -13.95 -1.75 -7.31
CA ILE A 272 -14.32 -0.53 -6.60
C ILE A 272 -15.45 0.13 -7.40
N PRO A 273 -16.63 0.38 -6.77
CA PRO A 273 -17.73 1.02 -7.45
C PRO A 273 -17.35 2.40 -8.01
N ASP A 274 -17.86 2.76 -9.19
CA ASP A 274 -17.55 4.03 -9.85
C ASP A 274 -17.92 5.24 -9.00
N GLN A 275 -18.98 5.13 -8.19
CA GLN A 275 -19.38 6.17 -7.25
C GLN A 275 -18.31 6.48 -6.19
N GLU A 276 -17.55 5.47 -5.75
CA GLU A 276 -16.44 5.65 -4.82
C GLU A 276 -15.28 6.40 -5.48
N ILE A 277 -14.96 6.08 -6.72
CA ILE A 277 -13.94 6.80 -7.49
C ILE A 277 -14.35 8.26 -7.68
N LYS A 278 -15.59 8.51 -8.12
CA LYS A 278 -16.12 9.89 -8.30
C LYS A 278 -16.15 10.67 -6.98
N LYS A 279 -16.43 10.01 -5.84
CA LYS A 279 -16.35 10.64 -4.52
C LYS A 279 -14.93 11.14 -4.23
N VAL A 280 -13.91 10.32 -4.49
CA VAL A 280 -12.51 10.72 -4.31
C VAL A 280 -12.16 11.89 -5.23
N GLU A 281 -12.48 11.79 -6.52
CA GLU A 281 -12.18 12.85 -7.50
C GLU A 281 -12.83 14.18 -7.10
N LYS A 282 -14.06 14.13 -6.58
CA LYS A 282 -14.79 15.32 -6.11
C LYS A 282 -14.18 15.90 -4.83
N ASP A 283 -13.95 15.07 -3.81
CA ASP A 283 -13.54 15.51 -2.48
C ASP A 283 -12.09 16.03 -2.47
N PHE A 284 -11.24 15.49 -3.36
CA PHE A 284 -9.83 15.89 -3.49
C PHE A 284 -9.54 16.74 -4.73
N GLN A 285 -10.52 16.97 -5.60
CA GLN A 285 -10.38 17.74 -6.86
C GLN A 285 -9.25 17.22 -7.76
N ILE A 286 -9.17 15.90 -7.90
CA ILE A 286 -8.17 15.21 -8.73
C ILE A 286 -8.83 14.41 -9.83
N GLN A 287 -8.02 13.97 -10.81
CA GLN A 287 -8.37 12.93 -11.78
C GLN A 287 -7.33 11.83 -11.72
N PHE A 288 -7.79 10.58 -11.60
CA PHE A 288 -6.89 9.44 -11.56
C PHE A 288 -6.16 9.22 -12.89
N CYS A 289 -4.88 8.91 -12.78
CA CYS A 289 -4.02 8.62 -13.92
C CYS A 289 -4.39 7.26 -14.55
N THR A 290 -4.50 7.21 -15.88
CA THR A 290 -4.68 5.94 -16.59
C THR A 290 -3.43 5.08 -16.50
N LEU A 291 -3.58 3.74 -16.58
CA LEU A 291 -2.46 2.81 -16.49
C LEU A 291 -1.36 3.13 -17.53
N GLU A 292 -1.74 3.40 -18.78
CA GLU A 292 -0.77 3.71 -19.84
C GLU A 292 0.03 4.98 -19.54
N LYS A 293 -0.64 6.05 -19.09
CA LYS A 293 0.02 7.31 -18.72
C LYS A 293 0.97 7.11 -17.55
N GLY A 294 0.52 6.43 -16.49
CA GLY A 294 1.34 6.16 -15.32
C GLY A 294 2.59 5.34 -15.64
N ILE A 295 2.46 4.28 -16.47
CA ILE A 295 3.60 3.46 -16.90
C ILE A 295 4.60 4.28 -17.72
N ARG A 296 4.15 5.13 -18.65
CA ARG A 296 5.03 6.00 -19.46
C ARG A 296 5.88 6.97 -18.62
N ASN A 297 5.44 7.30 -17.41
CA ASN A 297 6.19 8.20 -16.54
C ASN A 297 7.48 7.57 -15.98
N TYR A 298 7.68 6.24 -16.08
CA TYR A 298 8.84 5.60 -15.45
C TYR A 298 9.45 4.41 -16.23
N LEU A 299 8.83 3.88 -17.29
CA LEU A 299 9.39 2.85 -18.19
C LEU A 299 9.90 3.43 -19.50
#